data_aac1f47d9450490a0aec891aff0a453d
#
_entry.id   aac1f47d9450490a0aec891aff0a453d
#
_cell.length_a   1.000
_cell.length_b   1.000
_cell.length_c   1.000
_cell.angle_alpha   90.00
_cell.angle_beta   90.00
_cell.angle_gamma   90.00
#
_symmetry.space_group_name_H-M   'P 1'
#
loop_
_entity.id
_entity.type
_entity.pdbx_description
1 polymer ?
#
loop_
_entity_poly.entity_id
_entity_poly.type
_entity_poly.pdbx_seq_one_letter_code
_entity_poly.pdbx_strand_id
1 'polypeptide(L)'
;MDHDNEYHDNMVTMLELIWGKGYMAPGGAGNVAKLLEGTSPRGRHILDIGCGIGGPAFEMARTHGAEVTGVDLEAPLIARATSDARELGLHGQCRFETVDIGPLPFADGSFDIIVTSGALTQTNDKASLLEECMRALKPGGYLSSYEWMRSGREYSDDMHYWFKMEGLTYALEQLGDYEAKFMHAGFENVSATDASDWYRAEARREYALIKGELYESMVRLLGQKDADHFVEDWRAMVVVIESGEMRQGYCRGQKP
;
A
#
# COMPACT_ATOMS: atom_id res chain seq x y z
N MET A 1 -17.89 -10.28 9.25
CA MET A 1 -17.10 -11.15 8.39
C MET A 1 -15.79 -11.29 9.10
N ASP A 2 -15.40 -12.51 9.41
CA ASP A 2 -14.11 -12.76 10.04
C ASP A 2 -13.02 -12.39 9.05
N HIS A 3 -12.24 -11.37 9.39
CA HIS A 3 -11.02 -10.99 8.68
C HIS A 3 -9.86 -11.93 9.07
N ASP A 4 -10.18 -13.23 9.23
CA ASP A 4 -9.19 -14.21 9.64
C ASP A 4 -8.19 -14.46 8.50
N ASN A 5 -7.10 -13.71 8.54
CA ASN A 5 -5.84 -13.98 7.84
C ASN A 5 -5.91 -13.87 6.29
N GLU A 6 -6.19 -12.67 5.79
CA GLU A 6 -6.19 -12.36 4.35
C GLU A 6 -4.80 -12.63 3.73
N TYR A 7 -3.72 -12.47 4.52
CA TYR A 7 -2.33 -12.66 4.12
C TYR A 7 -1.64 -13.78 4.93
N HIS A 8 -1.74 -15.02 4.47
CA HIS A 8 -0.99 -16.13 5.07
C HIS A 8 0.49 -16.14 4.63
N ASP A 9 1.37 -16.77 5.43
CA ASP A 9 2.84 -16.71 5.29
C ASP A 9 3.37 -17.00 3.89
N ASN A 10 2.78 -17.96 3.19
CA ASN A 10 3.20 -18.31 1.82
C ASN A 10 2.89 -17.19 0.82
N MET A 11 1.74 -16.53 0.95
CA MET A 11 1.36 -15.38 0.13
C MET A 11 2.32 -14.22 0.36
N VAL A 12 2.59 -13.88 1.63
CA VAL A 12 3.56 -12.84 1.99
C VAL A 12 4.95 -13.15 1.39
N THR A 13 5.40 -14.40 1.51
CA THR A 13 6.68 -14.82 0.93
C THR A 13 6.70 -14.65 -0.59
N MET A 14 5.59 -14.94 -1.26
CA MET A 14 5.46 -14.73 -2.70
C MET A 14 5.54 -13.26 -3.09
N LEU A 15 4.84 -12.38 -2.37
CA LEU A 15 4.89 -10.94 -2.61
C LEU A 15 6.32 -10.41 -2.42
N GLU A 16 7.05 -10.90 -1.41
CA GLU A 16 8.45 -10.55 -1.22
C GLU A 16 9.37 -11.02 -2.38
N LEU A 17 9.08 -12.17 -3.00
CA LEU A 17 9.83 -12.63 -4.17
C LEU A 17 9.59 -11.73 -5.41
N ILE A 18 8.41 -11.15 -5.52
CA ILE A 18 8.03 -10.29 -6.64
C ILE A 18 8.54 -8.85 -6.43
N TRP A 19 8.30 -8.28 -5.24
CA TRP A 19 8.51 -6.86 -4.94
C TRP A 19 9.74 -6.56 -4.09
N GLY A 20 10.40 -7.60 -3.61
CA GLY A 20 11.58 -7.50 -2.74
C GLY A 20 11.24 -7.69 -1.27
N LYS A 21 12.26 -8.06 -0.51
CA LYS A 21 12.12 -8.39 0.91
C LYS A 21 11.50 -7.23 1.70
N GLY A 22 10.43 -7.52 2.44
CA GLY A 22 9.69 -6.57 3.28
C GLY A 22 8.56 -5.86 2.55
N TYR A 23 8.40 -6.02 1.25
CA TYR A 23 7.37 -5.30 0.48
C TYR A 23 6.20 -6.20 0.11
N MET A 24 4.98 -5.67 0.30
CA MET A 24 3.71 -6.29 -0.06
C MET A 24 2.94 -5.46 -1.11
N ALA A 25 3.59 -4.47 -1.72
CA ALA A 25 3.06 -3.60 -2.76
C ALA A 25 4.16 -3.25 -3.77
N PRO A 26 3.81 -2.94 -5.03
CA PRO A 26 4.77 -2.64 -6.07
C PRO A 26 5.59 -1.37 -5.81
N GLY A 27 6.79 -1.31 -6.40
CA GLY A 27 7.66 -0.14 -6.42
C GLY A 27 8.73 -0.08 -5.34
N GLY A 28 8.62 -0.87 -4.27
CA GLY A 28 9.68 -1.00 -3.26
C GLY A 28 10.20 0.34 -2.74
N ALA A 29 11.53 0.48 -2.59
CA ALA A 29 12.18 1.71 -2.13
C ALA A 29 11.90 2.93 -3.04
N GLY A 30 11.70 2.70 -4.35
CA GLY A 30 11.34 3.77 -5.30
C GLY A 30 9.98 4.39 -4.98
N ASN A 31 8.99 3.57 -4.59
CA ASN A 31 7.69 4.05 -4.16
C ASN A 31 7.79 4.86 -2.85
N VAL A 32 8.60 4.39 -1.89
CA VAL A 32 8.84 5.13 -0.64
C VAL A 32 9.45 6.51 -0.91
N ALA A 33 10.45 6.59 -1.79
CA ALA A 33 11.05 7.86 -2.18
C ALA A 33 10.02 8.80 -2.82
N LYS A 34 9.10 8.26 -3.64
CA LYS A 34 8.03 9.01 -4.28
C LYS A 34 7.00 9.52 -3.27
N LEU A 35 6.59 8.69 -2.31
CA LEU A 35 5.69 9.09 -1.23
C LEU A 35 6.27 10.22 -0.37
N LEU A 36 7.59 10.25 -0.18
CA LEU A 36 8.29 11.27 0.61
C LEU A 36 8.76 12.49 -0.22
N GLU A 37 8.56 12.49 -1.54
CA GLU A 37 9.02 13.58 -2.41
C GLU A 37 8.50 14.95 -1.94
N GLY A 38 9.40 15.94 -1.87
CA GLY A 38 9.07 17.29 -1.41
C GLY A 38 8.89 17.43 0.11
N THR A 39 9.08 16.37 0.90
CA THR A 39 9.09 16.41 2.35
C THR A 39 10.52 16.39 2.90
N SER A 40 10.68 16.65 4.19
CA SER A 40 11.97 16.56 4.90
C SER A 40 11.86 15.52 6.02
N PRO A 41 11.97 14.22 5.72
CA PRO A 41 11.61 13.13 6.64
C PRO A 41 12.60 12.90 7.80
N ARG A 42 13.85 13.36 7.69
CA ARG A 42 14.89 13.13 8.71
C ARG A 42 14.49 13.69 10.08
N GLY A 43 14.46 12.82 11.09
CA GLY A 43 14.06 13.16 12.46
C GLY A 43 12.58 13.52 12.61
N ARG A 44 11.75 13.19 11.61
CA ARG A 44 10.31 13.39 11.63
C ARG A 44 9.58 12.13 12.05
N HIS A 45 8.43 12.31 12.68
CA HIS A 45 7.52 11.22 13.02
C HIS A 45 6.60 10.95 11.83
N ILE A 46 6.71 9.75 11.28
CA ILE A 46 5.87 9.28 10.16
C ILE A 46 4.90 8.21 10.66
N LEU A 47 3.64 8.30 10.27
CA LEU A 47 2.67 7.22 10.38
C LEU A 47 2.58 6.50 9.02
N ASP A 48 2.76 5.18 9.02
CA ASP A 48 2.57 4.30 7.86
C ASP A 48 1.29 3.49 8.06
N ILE A 49 0.23 3.83 7.34
CA ILE A 49 -1.09 3.19 7.45
C ILE A 49 -1.16 2.03 6.44
N GLY A 50 -1.50 0.82 6.94
CA GLY A 50 -1.41 -0.40 6.16
C GLY A 50 0.05 -0.81 5.93
N CYS A 51 0.85 -0.78 7.00
CA CYS A 51 2.30 -0.98 6.92
C CYS A 51 2.73 -2.41 6.56
N GLY A 52 1.81 -3.38 6.57
CA GLY A 52 2.09 -4.78 6.31
C GLY A 52 3.23 -5.32 7.18
N ILE A 53 4.21 -5.95 6.56
CA ILE A 53 5.41 -6.49 7.21
C ILE A 53 6.54 -5.46 7.40
N GLY A 54 6.27 -4.17 7.20
CA GLY A 54 7.12 -3.05 7.62
C GLY A 54 8.20 -2.61 6.63
N GLY A 55 8.27 -3.16 5.42
CA GLY A 55 9.33 -2.79 4.45
C GLY A 55 9.43 -1.29 4.16
N PRO A 56 8.33 -0.59 3.83
CA PRO A 56 8.33 0.86 3.67
C PRO A 56 8.81 1.59 4.92
N ALA A 57 8.36 1.18 6.11
CA ALA A 57 8.78 1.77 7.39
C ALA A 57 10.29 1.62 7.61
N PHE A 58 10.86 0.44 7.33
CA PHE A 58 12.31 0.21 7.44
C PHE A 58 13.11 1.07 6.46
N GLU A 59 12.60 1.24 5.24
CA GLU A 59 13.22 2.12 4.24
C GLU A 59 13.19 3.58 4.68
N MET A 60 12.06 4.07 5.19
CA MET A 60 11.91 5.43 5.72
C MET A 60 12.87 5.69 6.89
N ALA A 61 13.01 4.73 7.81
CA ALA A 61 13.92 4.85 8.94
C ALA A 61 15.39 4.82 8.51
N ARG A 62 15.78 3.80 7.74
CA ARG A 62 17.18 3.54 7.39
C ARG A 62 17.76 4.56 6.42
N THR A 63 17.04 4.83 5.34
CA THR A 63 17.52 5.67 4.23
C THR A 63 17.18 7.14 4.45
N HIS A 64 16.01 7.43 5.01
CA HIS A 64 15.56 8.80 5.18
C HIS A 64 15.71 9.33 6.61
N GLY A 65 16.05 8.47 7.59
CA GLY A 65 16.33 8.86 8.97
C GLY A 65 15.09 9.33 9.72
N ALA A 66 13.92 8.77 9.38
CA ALA A 66 12.64 9.04 10.04
C ALA A 66 12.46 8.17 11.30
N GLU A 67 11.56 8.59 12.19
CA GLU A 67 10.95 7.75 13.22
C GLU A 67 9.58 7.31 12.70
N VAL A 68 9.30 6.00 12.63
CA VAL A 68 8.10 5.48 11.97
C VAL A 68 7.24 4.69 12.95
N THR A 69 5.96 5.01 12.97
CA THR A 69 4.93 4.18 13.55
C THR A 69 4.15 3.54 12.40
N GLY A 70 4.20 2.22 12.27
CA GLY A 70 3.40 1.46 11.31
C GLY A 70 2.15 0.90 11.98
N VAL A 71 1.01 0.98 11.31
CA VAL A 71 -0.24 0.37 11.76
C VAL A 71 -0.84 -0.50 10.68
N ASP A 72 -1.44 -1.61 11.11
CA ASP A 72 -2.14 -2.54 10.22
C ASP A 72 -3.28 -3.23 10.98
N LEU A 73 -4.28 -3.74 10.26
CA LEU A 73 -5.38 -4.52 10.83
C LEU A 73 -4.93 -5.95 11.18
N GLU A 74 -3.94 -6.48 10.44
CA GLU A 74 -3.49 -7.85 10.49
C GLU A 74 -2.41 -8.07 11.57
N ALA A 75 -2.80 -8.59 12.74
CA ALA A 75 -1.87 -8.84 13.84
C ALA A 75 -0.68 -9.74 13.46
N PRO A 76 -0.80 -10.76 12.60
CA PRO A 76 0.34 -11.55 12.14
C PRO A 76 1.38 -10.73 11.38
N LEU A 77 0.96 -9.78 10.52
CA LEU A 77 1.87 -8.88 9.79
C LEU A 77 2.62 -7.97 10.76
N ILE A 78 1.92 -7.40 11.73
CA ILE A 78 2.51 -6.57 12.79
C ILE A 78 3.51 -7.35 13.65
N ALA A 79 3.19 -8.59 14.00
CA ALA A 79 4.12 -9.45 14.75
C ALA A 79 5.42 -9.68 13.95
N ARG A 80 5.31 -9.94 12.64
CA ARG A 80 6.45 -10.08 11.75
C ARG A 80 7.24 -8.78 11.61
N ALA A 81 6.60 -7.66 11.32
CA ALA A 81 7.26 -6.35 11.23
C ALA A 81 8.02 -6.00 12.51
N THR A 82 7.43 -6.31 13.68
CA THR A 82 8.07 -6.11 14.99
C THR A 82 9.31 -7.00 15.18
N SER A 83 9.25 -8.25 14.74
CA SER A 83 10.40 -9.17 14.77
C SER A 83 11.52 -8.69 13.86
N ASP A 84 11.17 -8.36 12.62
CA ASP A 84 12.11 -7.89 11.60
C ASP A 84 12.78 -6.57 12.01
N ALA A 85 12.04 -5.65 12.67
CA ALA A 85 12.61 -4.43 13.24
C ALA A 85 13.72 -4.71 14.26
N ARG A 86 13.56 -5.74 15.10
CA ARG A 86 14.59 -6.14 16.07
C ARG A 86 15.80 -6.75 15.38
N GLU A 87 15.58 -7.64 14.41
CA GLU A 87 16.65 -8.28 13.65
C GLU A 87 17.50 -7.27 12.86
N LEU A 88 16.83 -6.24 12.30
CA LEU A 88 17.47 -5.16 11.56
C LEU A 88 18.08 -4.08 12.45
N GLY A 89 17.87 -4.13 13.78
CA GLY A 89 18.34 -3.11 14.71
C GLY A 89 17.58 -1.78 14.61
N LEU A 90 16.38 -1.79 14.03
CA LEU A 90 15.54 -0.60 13.79
C LEU A 90 14.43 -0.41 14.85
N HIS A 91 14.35 -1.28 15.86
CA HIS A 91 13.32 -1.23 16.92
C HIS A 91 13.29 0.06 17.74
N GLY A 92 14.36 0.86 17.69
CA GLY A 92 14.39 2.20 18.28
C GLY A 92 13.78 3.29 17.38
N GLN A 93 13.62 3.03 16.09
CA GLN A 93 13.12 3.98 15.09
C GLN A 93 11.79 3.55 14.48
N CYS A 94 11.49 2.24 14.47
CA CYS A 94 10.25 1.68 13.92
C CYS A 94 9.45 1.01 15.04
N ARG A 95 8.18 1.36 15.17
CA ARG A 95 7.19 0.74 16.05
C ARG A 95 6.01 0.28 15.23
N PHE A 96 5.40 -0.83 15.62
CA PHE A 96 4.28 -1.42 14.89
C PHE A 96 3.15 -1.76 15.85
N GLU A 97 1.93 -1.39 15.49
CA GLU A 97 0.75 -1.56 16.32
C GLU A 97 -0.41 -2.10 15.48
N THR A 98 -1.11 -3.11 15.99
CA THR A 98 -2.37 -3.55 15.40
C THR A 98 -3.45 -2.54 15.77
N VAL A 99 -4.24 -2.13 14.78
CA VAL A 99 -5.37 -1.20 14.97
C VAL A 99 -6.65 -1.82 14.42
N ASP A 100 -7.78 -1.33 14.89
CA ASP A 100 -9.10 -1.67 14.34
C ASP A 100 -9.52 -0.64 13.29
N ILE A 101 -10.51 -1.00 12.47
CA ILE A 101 -11.19 -0.04 11.58
C ILE A 101 -11.91 1.00 12.45
N GLY A 102 -11.61 2.28 12.24
CA GLY A 102 -12.21 3.37 12.99
C GLY A 102 -11.21 4.48 13.30
N PRO A 103 -11.45 5.23 14.40
CA PRO A 103 -10.56 6.31 14.80
C PRO A 103 -9.13 5.79 15.10
N LEU A 104 -8.14 6.49 14.60
CA LEU A 104 -6.73 6.18 14.87
C LEU A 104 -6.41 6.41 16.36
N PRO A 105 -5.71 5.48 17.05
CA PRO A 105 -5.45 5.56 18.51
C PRO A 105 -4.35 6.59 18.88
N PHE A 106 -4.24 7.67 18.13
CA PHE A 106 -3.21 8.69 18.31
C PHE A 106 -3.83 10.04 18.66
N ALA A 107 -3.09 10.85 19.43
CA ALA A 107 -3.49 12.20 19.74
C ALA A 107 -3.44 13.12 18.50
N ASP A 108 -4.17 14.23 18.55
CA ASP A 108 -4.14 15.26 17.52
C ASP A 108 -2.70 15.79 17.34
N GLY A 109 -2.29 15.98 16.10
CA GLY A 109 -0.99 16.55 15.78
C GLY A 109 0.21 15.68 16.20
N SER A 110 0.08 14.35 16.17
CA SER A 110 1.15 13.42 16.54
C SER A 110 2.20 13.26 15.46
N PHE A 111 1.85 13.41 14.19
CA PHE A 111 2.72 13.05 13.07
C PHE A 111 3.06 14.25 12.17
N ASP A 112 4.29 14.27 11.68
CA ASP A 112 4.74 15.24 10.69
C ASP A 112 4.33 14.84 9.28
N ILE A 113 4.31 13.53 9.00
CA ILE A 113 3.96 12.94 7.71
C ILE A 113 3.10 11.71 7.97
N ILE A 114 2.09 11.49 7.14
CA ILE A 114 1.35 10.23 7.06
C ILE A 114 1.53 9.69 5.65
N VAL A 115 1.80 8.40 5.54
CA VAL A 115 1.87 7.69 4.26
C VAL A 115 0.93 6.49 4.25
N THR A 116 0.46 6.13 3.05
CA THR A 116 -0.28 4.89 2.81
C THR A 116 0.05 4.37 1.41
N SER A 117 0.14 3.05 1.28
CA SER A 117 0.38 2.38 0.01
C SER A 117 -0.58 1.19 -0.13
N GLY A 118 -1.72 1.44 -0.78
CA GLY A 118 -2.78 0.46 -0.99
C GLY A 118 -3.84 0.39 0.12
N ALA A 119 -3.64 1.02 1.28
CA ALA A 119 -4.62 0.94 2.38
C ALA A 119 -5.94 1.66 2.05
N LEU A 120 -5.89 2.83 1.41
CA LEU A 120 -7.12 3.50 0.95
C LEU A 120 -7.83 2.70 -0.14
N THR A 121 -7.11 1.92 -0.95
CA THR A 121 -7.68 1.02 -1.95
C THR A 121 -8.68 0.04 -1.33
N GLN A 122 -8.39 -0.48 -0.14
CA GLN A 122 -9.24 -1.45 0.58
C GLN A 122 -10.25 -0.78 1.53
N THR A 123 -10.04 0.49 1.87
CA THR A 123 -10.90 1.23 2.80
C THR A 123 -12.21 1.65 2.12
N ASN A 124 -13.37 1.20 2.65
CA ASN A 124 -14.69 1.62 2.15
C ASN A 124 -15.02 3.06 2.54
N ASP A 125 -14.78 3.43 3.79
CA ASP A 125 -15.00 4.80 4.29
C ASP A 125 -13.69 5.61 4.29
N LYS A 126 -13.26 5.98 3.09
CA LYS A 126 -12.07 6.79 2.90
C LYS A 126 -12.19 8.19 3.51
N ALA A 127 -13.42 8.74 3.55
CA ALA A 127 -13.65 10.07 4.09
C ALA A 127 -13.29 10.13 5.58
N SER A 128 -13.80 9.20 6.38
CA SER A 128 -13.49 9.11 7.81
C SER A 128 -11.98 8.87 8.05
N LEU A 129 -11.32 8.04 7.25
CA LEU A 129 -9.87 7.83 7.39
C LEU A 129 -9.07 9.10 7.05
N LEU A 130 -9.47 9.85 6.02
CA LEU A 130 -8.83 11.12 5.66
C LEU A 130 -9.04 12.21 6.74
N GLU A 131 -10.20 12.25 7.39
CA GLU A 131 -10.46 13.13 8.53
C GLU A 131 -9.57 12.76 9.73
N GLU A 132 -9.39 11.47 10.01
CA GLU A 132 -8.48 11.00 11.05
C GLU A 132 -7.01 11.30 10.71
N CYS A 133 -6.59 11.17 9.45
CA CYS A 133 -5.27 11.61 9.00
C CYS A 133 -5.10 13.12 9.21
N MET A 134 -6.11 13.92 8.84
CA MET A 134 -6.09 15.37 9.05
C MET A 134 -5.96 15.70 10.55
N ARG A 135 -6.68 15.00 11.44
CA ARG A 135 -6.59 15.19 12.89
C ARG A 135 -5.20 14.85 13.43
N ALA A 136 -4.67 13.68 13.03
CA ALA A 136 -3.41 13.14 13.54
C ALA A 136 -2.16 13.89 13.02
N LEU A 137 -2.24 14.60 11.89
CA LEU A 137 -1.16 15.42 11.37
C LEU A 137 -0.96 16.69 12.20
N LYS A 138 0.29 17.10 12.35
CA LYS A 138 0.68 18.45 12.81
C LYS A 138 0.31 19.51 11.77
N PRO A 139 0.06 20.77 12.16
CA PRO A 139 -0.03 21.87 11.19
C PRO A 139 1.19 21.90 10.25
N GLY A 140 0.97 22.08 8.96
CA GLY A 140 2.00 22.01 7.92
C GLY A 140 2.46 20.59 7.54
N GLY A 141 1.94 19.55 8.19
CA GLY A 141 2.26 18.15 7.88
C GLY A 141 1.61 17.67 6.57
N TYR A 142 2.08 16.54 6.06
CA TYR A 142 1.65 15.99 4.77
C TYR A 142 1.03 14.60 4.91
N LEU A 143 -0.06 14.37 4.15
CA LEU A 143 -0.54 13.03 3.80
C LEU A 143 -0.11 12.73 2.37
N SER A 144 0.50 11.57 2.13
CA SER A 144 0.87 11.09 0.80
C SER A 144 0.41 9.65 0.63
N SER A 145 -0.34 9.38 -0.43
CA SER A 145 -0.87 8.05 -0.73
C SER A 145 -0.47 7.57 -2.12
N TYR A 146 -0.33 6.25 -2.27
CA TYR A 146 -0.18 5.54 -3.52
C TYR A 146 -1.22 4.43 -3.56
N GLU A 147 -2.15 4.50 -4.52
CA GLU A 147 -3.36 3.69 -4.49
C GLU A 147 -3.68 3.09 -5.86
N TRP A 148 -4.34 1.95 -5.83
CA TRP A 148 -5.00 1.41 -7.01
C TRP A 148 -6.33 2.12 -7.22
N MET A 149 -6.62 2.39 -8.49
CA MET A 149 -7.72 3.24 -8.91
C MET A 149 -8.42 2.63 -10.11
N ARG A 150 -9.56 3.18 -10.49
CA ARG A 150 -10.29 2.83 -11.70
C ARG A 150 -10.46 4.01 -12.64
N SER A 151 -10.62 3.74 -13.92
CA SER A 151 -10.87 4.81 -14.91
C SER A 151 -12.35 5.20 -15.02
N GLY A 152 -13.26 4.24 -14.89
CA GLY A 152 -14.71 4.38 -15.08
C GLY A 152 -15.50 4.08 -13.82
N ARG A 153 -16.84 4.21 -13.91
CA ARG A 153 -17.76 3.89 -12.80
C ARG A 153 -18.25 2.45 -12.82
N GLU A 154 -18.33 1.86 -14.00
CA GLU A 154 -18.74 0.48 -14.22
C GLU A 154 -17.51 -0.38 -14.50
N TYR A 155 -17.57 -1.65 -14.11
CA TYR A 155 -16.52 -2.60 -14.33
C TYR A 155 -16.85 -3.50 -15.54
N SER A 156 -15.83 -3.79 -16.36
CA SER A 156 -15.90 -4.76 -17.44
C SER A 156 -15.95 -6.20 -16.92
N ASP A 157 -16.26 -7.14 -17.81
CA ASP A 157 -16.19 -8.57 -17.50
C ASP A 157 -14.76 -9.00 -17.14
N ASP A 158 -13.73 -8.41 -17.75
CA ASP A 158 -12.33 -8.66 -17.43
C ASP A 158 -11.98 -8.19 -16.01
N MET A 159 -12.51 -7.03 -15.59
CA MET A 159 -12.31 -6.52 -14.24
C MET A 159 -13.01 -7.39 -13.19
N HIS A 160 -14.25 -7.84 -13.48
CA HIS A 160 -14.96 -8.80 -12.63
C HIS A 160 -14.23 -10.14 -12.55
N TYR A 161 -13.65 -10.58 -13.66
CA TYR A 161 -12.84 -11.80 -13.67
C TYR A 161 -11.60 -11.66 -12.81
N TRP A 162 -10.87 -10.53 -12.93
CA TRP A 162 -9.71 -10.27 -12.08
C TRP A 162 -10.08 -10.21 -10.59
N PHE A 163 -11.11 -9.50 -10.19
CA PHE A 163 -11.57 -9.50 -8.79
C PHE A 163 -11.86 -10.91 -8.25
N LYS A 164 -12.41 -11.77 -9.09
CA LYS A 164 -12.66 -13.17 -8.71
C LYS A 164 -11.36 -13.97 -8.53
N MET A 165 -10.35 -13.69 -9.34
CA MET A 165 -9.04 -14.36 -9.26
C MET A 165 -8.25 -13.89 -8.06
N GLU A 166 -8.18 -12.60 -7.83
CA GLU A 166 -7.49 -11.94 -6.71
C GLU A 166 -8.08 -12.34 -5.36
N GLY A 167 -9.41 -12.43 -5.29
CA GLY A 167 -10.12 -12.84 -4.07
C GLY A 167 -10.22 -11.77 -2.99
N LEU A 168 -9.59 -10.61 -3.16
CA LEU A 168 -9.64 -9.48 -2.24
C LEU A 168 -10.78 -8.52 -2.60
N THR A 169 -11.21 -7.73 -1.62
CA THR A 169 -12.22 -6.70 -1.82
C THR A 169 -11.56 -5.34 -1.98
N TYR A 170 -11.82 -4.70 -3.10
CA TYR A 170 -11.30 -3.37 -3.40
C TYR A 170 -12.41 -2.33 -3.49
N ALA A 171 -12.18 -1.18 -2.88
CA ALA A 171 -13.03 0.01 -2.98
C ALA A 171 -12.39 1.05 -3.92
N LEU A 172 -12.18 0.64 -5.19
CA LEU A 172 -11.50 1.47 -6.18
C LEU A 172 -12.31 2.72 -6.52
N GLU A 173 -11.63 3.85 -6.58
CA GLU A 173 -12.18 5.14 -6.99
C GLU A 173 -11.36 5.75 -8.12
N GLN A 174 -11.88 6.78 -8.77
CA GLN A 174 -11.15 7.52 -9.80
C GLN A 174 -10.14 8.48 -9.15
N LEU A 175 -9.09 8.85 -9.85
CA LEU A 175 -8.07 9.78 -9.35
C LEU A 175 -8.67 11.12 -8.89
N GLY A 176 -9.64 11.64 -9.65
CA GLY A 176 -10.35 12.87 -9.28
C GLY A 176 -11.25 12.75 -8.05
N ASP A 177 -11.75 11.53 -7.75
CA ASP A 177 -12.52 11.29 -6.53
C ASP A 177 -11.60 11.34 -5.29
N TYR A 178 -10.37 10.80 -5.39
CA TYR A 178 -9.35 10.94 -4.35
C TYR A 178 -8.98 12.39 -4.11
N GLU A 179 -8.68 13.14 -5.17
CA GLU A 179 -8.35 14.58 -5.08
C GLU A 179 -9.47 15.37 -4.39
N ALA A 180 -10.73 15.14 -4.79
CA ALA A 180 -11.89 15.77 -4.19
C ALA A 180 -12.06 15.41 -2.70
N LYS A 181 -11.83 14.15 -2.31
CA LYS A 181 -11.91 13.71 -0.92
C LYS A 181 -10.82 14.34 -0.05
N PHE A 182 -9.59 14.45 -0.55
CA PHE A 182 -8.52 15.17 0.16
C PHE A 182 -8.91 16.62 0.41
N MET A 183 -9.40 17.32 -0.61
CA MET A 183 -9.88 18.71 -0.47
C MET A 183 -11.06 18.81 0.52
N HIS A 184 -11.99 17.86 0.47
CA HIS A 184 -13.14 17.85 1.38
C HIS A 184 -12.75 17.62 2.85
N ALA A 185 -11.74 16.78 3.09
CA ALA A 185 -11.16 16.57 4.42
C ALA A 185 -10.37 17.78 4.96
N GLY A 186 -10.22 18.84 4.15
CA GLY A 186 -9.56 20.10 4.54
C GLY A 186 -8.08 20.19 4.21
N PHE A 187 -7.54 19.25 3.42
CA PHE A 187 -6.16 19.38 2.93
C PHE A 187 -6.03 20.51 1.91
N GLU A 188 -4.93 21.24 2.01
CA GLU A 188 -4.51 22.26 1.05
C GLU A 188 -3.37 21.72 0.16
N ASN A 189 -3.04 22.46 -0.91
CA ASN A 189 -1.99 22.09 -1.86
C ASN A 189 -2.15 20.63 -2.37
N VAL A 190 -3.41 20.22 -2.58
CA VAL A 190 -3.72 18.88 -3.04
C VAL A 190 -3.19 18.68 -4.44
N SER A 191 -2.51 17.56 -4.66
CA SER A 191 -2.05 17.12 -5.98
C SER A 191 -2.37 15.66 -6.19
N ALA A 192 -2.86 15.32 -7.38
CA ALA A 192 -3.16 13.98 -7.83
C ALA A 192 -2.36 13.67 -9.10
N THR A 193 -1.61 12.59 -9.11
CA THR A 193 -0.71 12.22 -10.21
C THR A 193 -1.00 10.80 -10.67
N ASP A 194 -1.29 10.63 -11.95
CA ASP A 194 -1.48 9.33 -12.57
C ASP A 194 -0.12 8.61 -12.73
N ALA A 195 0.01 7.42 -12.20
CA ALA A 195 1.18 6.55 -12.28
C ALA A 195 0.94 5.30 -13.15
N SER A 196 -0.16 5.25 -13.88
CA SER A 196 -0.60 4.06 -14.62
C SER A 196 0.38 3.61 -15.69
N ASP A 197 1.06 4.53 -16.38
CA ASP A 197 2.04 4.18 -17.41
C ASP A 197 3.27 3.47 -16.82
N TRP A 198 3.72 3.94 -15.66
CA TRP A 198 4.80 3.28 -14.92
C TRP A 198 4.36 1.88 -14.49
N TYR A 199 3.19 1.77 -13.86
CA TYR A 199 2.73 0.48 -13.36
C TYR A 199 2.41 -0.53 -14.47
N ARG A 200 1.94 -0.07 -15.62
CA ARG A 200 1.72 -0.94 -16.79
C ARG A 200 3.03 -1.65 -17.21
N ALA A 201 4.14 -0.93 -17.20
CA ALA A 201 5.44 -1.53 -17.49
C ALA A 201 5.88 -2.51 -16.39
N GLU A 202 5.64 -2.14 -15.14
CA GLU A 202 5.99 -2.95 -13.97
C GLU A 202 5.15 -4.24 -13.91
N ALA A 203 3.83 -4.17 -14.10
CA ALA A 203 2.94 -5.33 -14.11
C ALA A 203 3.31 -6.36 -15.20
N ARG A 204 3.74 -5.89 -16.38
CA ARG A 204 4.28 -6.78 -17.41
C ARG A 204 5.56 -7.48 -16.95
N ARG A 205 6.46 -6.77 -16.30
CA ARG A 205 7.69 -7.31 -15.74
C ARG A 205 7.39 -8.36 -14.67
N GLU A 206 6.50 -8.05 -13.74
CA GLU A 206 6.06 -8.94 -12.67
C GLU A 206 5.44 -10.21 -13.24
N TYR A 207 4.52 -10.09 -14.19
CA TYR A 207 3.92 -11.24 -14.85
C TYR A 207 4.96 -12.12 -15.58
N ALA A 208 5.94 -11.49 -16.23
CA ALA A 208 7.03 -12.23 -16.88
C ALA A 208 7.90 -12.99 -15.88
N LEU A 209 8.18 -12.41 -14.71
CA LEU A 209 8.90 -13.07 -13.61
C LEU A 209 8.11 -14.26 -13.06
N ILE A 210 6.83 -14.05 -12.76
CA ILE A 210 5.94 -15.04 -12.14
C ILE A 210 5.78 -16.27 -13.04
N LYS A 211 5.49 -16.09 -14.32
CA LYS A 211 5.35 -17.21 -15.26
C LYS A 211 6.66 -17.82 -15.75
N GLY A 212 7.78 -17.22 -15.42
CA GLY A 212 9.12 -17.62 -15.85
C GLY A 212 10.04 -17.97 -14.68
N GLU A 213 10.92 -17.04 -14.32
CA GLU A 213 12.01 -17.27 -13.35
C GLU A 213 11.51 -17.73 -11.97
N LEU A 214 10.39 -17.16 -11.48
CA LEU A 214 9.86 -17.47 -10.16
C LEU A 214 8.97 -18.71 -10.14
N TYR A 215 8.47 -19.20 -11.29
CA TYR A 215 7.44 -20.23 -11.34
C TYR A 215 7.81 -21.51 -10.56
N GLU A 216 9.01 -22.05 -10.79
CA GLU A 216 9.49 -23.24 -10.08
C GLU A 216 9.58 -23.03 -8.55
N SER A 217 9.93 -21.82 -8.12
CA SER A 217 9.98 -21.46 -6.70
C SER A 217 8.60 -21.36 -6.10
N MET A 218 7.64 -20.82 -6.86
CA MET A 218 6.23 -20.78 -6.48
C MET A 218 5.64 -22.17 -6.31
N VAL A 219 5.89 -23.07 -7.26
CA VAL A 219 5.42 -24.45 -7.17
C VAL A 219 5.97 -25.15 -5.93
N ARG A 220 7.24 -24.92 -5.60
CA ARG A 220 7.84 -25.50 -4.37
C ARG A 220 7.22 -24.93 -3.09
N LEU A 221 6.86 -23.65 -3.09
CA LEU A 221 6.37 -22.94 -1.90
C LEU A 221 4.87 -23.15 -1.68
N LEU A 222 4.08 -23.08 -2.74
CA LEU A 222 2.61 -23.06 -2.71
C LEU A 222 1.97 -24.36 -3.19
N GLY A 223 2.71 -25.18 -3.95
CA GLY A 223 2.16 -26.27 -4.74
C GLY A 223 1.70 -25.83 -6.12
N GLN A 224 1.55 -26.80 -7.03
CA GLN A 224 1.24 -26.56 -8.45
C GLN A 224 -0.04 -25.74 -8.65
N LYS A 225 -1.11 -26.11 -7.94
CA LYS A 225 -2.44 -25.48 -8.12
C LYS A 225 -2.42 -23.99 -7.79
N ASP A 226 -1.80 -23.61 -6.68
CA ASP A 226 -1.77 -22.23 -6.22
C ASP A 226 -0.77 -21.41 -7.04
N ALA A 227 0.34 -22.00 -7.49
CA ALA A 227 1.27 -21.36 -8.43
C ALA A 227 0.56 -21.04 -9.78
N ASP A 228 -0.21 -21.99 -10.33
CA ASP A 228 -0.99 -21.77 -11.55
C ASP A 228 -2.05 -20.67 -11.36
N HIS A 229 -2.69 -20.64 -10.18
CA HIS A 229 -3.64 -19.59 -9.81
C HIS A 229 -2.98 -18.21 -9.81
N PHE A 230 -1.81 -18.06 -9.18
CA PHE A 230 -1.04 -16.80 -9.19
C PHE A 230 -0.68 -16.33 -10.60
N VAL A 231 -0.24 -17.24 -11.45
CA VAL A 231 0.07 -16.90 -12.85
C VAL A 231 -1.17 -16.35 -13.57
N GLU A 232 -2.33 -16.97 -13.34
CA GLU A 232 -3.59 -16.54 -13.97
C GLU A 232 -4.09 -15.21 -13.38
N ASP A 233 -3.95 -15.00 -12.07
CA ASP A 233 -4.31 -13.76 -11.42
C ASP A 233 -3.50 -12.58 -11.98
N TRP A 234 -2.16 -12.69 -12.03
CA TRP A 234 -1.33 -11.65 -12.66
C TRP A 234 -1.63 -11.46 -14.15
N ARG A 235 -1.97 -12.53 -14.88
CA ARG A 235 -2.41 -12.41 -16.26
C ARG A 235 -3.68 -11.57 -16.37
N ALA A 236 -4.68 -11.84 -15.53
CA ALA A 236 -5.93 -11.11 -15.49
C ALA A 236 -5.71 -9.64 -15.08
N MET A 237 -4.87 -9.40 -14.07
CA MET A 237 -4.46 -8.06 -13.65
C MET A 237 -3.81 -7.27 -14.81
N VAL A 238 -2.89 -7.87 -15.55
CA VAL A 238 -2.25 -7.22 -16.70
C VAL A 238 -3.30 -6.83 -17.75
N VAL A 239 -4.31 -7.66 -18.02
CA VAL A 239 -5.38 -7.34 -18.99
C VAL A 239 -6.11 -6.06 -18.59
N VAL A 240 -6.53 -5.92 -17.34
CA VAL A 240 -7.28 -4.74 -16.87
C VAL A 240 -6.41 -3.48 -16.74
N ILE A 241 -5.11 -3.63 -16.54
CA ILE A 241 -4.13 -2.53 -16.58
C ILE A 241 -3.89 -2.07 -18.02
N GLU A 242 -3.74 -3.02 -18.96
CA GLU A 242 -3.52 -2.71 -20.38
C GLU A 242 -4.72 -2.03 -21.02
N SER A 243 -5.94 -2.42 -20.66
CA SER A 243 -7.16 -1.75 -21.09
C SER A 243 -7.27 -0.31 -20.55
N GLY A 244 -6.48 0.02 -19.50
CA GLY A 244 -6.53 1.30 -18.79
C GLY A 244 -7.72 1.41 -17.84
N GLU A 245 -8.42 0.32 -17.57
CA GLU A 245 -9.54 0.29 -16.62
C GLU A 245 -9.05 0.33 -15.19
N MET A 246 -8.09 -0.51 -14.84
CA MET A 246 -7.36 -0.41 -13.58
C MET A 246 -6.18 0.56 -13.74
N ARG A 247 -6.04 1.44 -12.80
CA ARG A 247 -5.05 2.51 -12.77
C ARG A 247 -4.33 2.56 -11.44
N GLN A 248 -3.26 3.32 -11.41
CA GLN A 248 -2.58 3.66 -10.16
C GLN A 248 -2.24 5.14 -10.14
N GLY A 249 -2.17 5.71 -8.93
CA GLY A 249 -1.84 7.10 -8.78
C GLY A 249 -1.39 7.47 -7.38
N TYR A 250 -0.80 8.64 -7.31
CA TYR A 250 -0.43 9.28 -6.05
C TYR A 250 -1.40 10.42 -5.76
N CYS A 251 -1.81 10.54 -4.51
CA CYS A 251 -2.50 11.72 -4.03
C CYS A 251 -1.77 12.26 -2.80
N ARG A 252 -1.59 13.57 -2.76
CA ARG A 252 -0.92 14.27 -1.66
C ARG A 252 -1.70 15.50 -1.26
N GLY A 253 -1.73 15.79 0.05
CA GLY A 253 -2.26 17.03 0.59
C GLY A 253 -1.49 17.48 1.81
N GLN A 254 -1.56 18.78 2.11
CA GLN A 254 -0.92 19.39 3.28
C GLN A 254 -1.99 19.86 4.26
N LYS A 255 -1.79 19.58 5.55
CA LYS A 255 -2.61 20.18 6.62
C LYS A 255 -2.26 21.66 6.75
N PRO A 256 -3.24 22.57 6.78
CA PRO A 256 -3.05 23.99 7.03
C PRO A 256 -2.27 24.30 8.32
#